data_666530e132a846bf9835d07ab7480795
#
_entry.id   666530e132a846bf9835d07ab7480795
#
_cell.length_a   1.000
_cell.length_b   1.000
_cell.length_c   1.000
_cell.angle_alpha   90.00
_cell.angle_beta   90.00
_cell.angle_gamma   90.00
#
_symmetry.space_group_name_H-M   'P 1'
#
loop_
_entity.id
_entity.type
_entity.pdbx_description
1 polymer ?
#
loop_
_entity_poly.entity_id
_entity_poly.type
_entity_poly.pdbx_seq_one_letter_code
_entity_poly.pdbx_strand_id
1 'polypeptide(L)'
;ESGAIMLYLSEKFGAFVPTDPSKRAECLSWLFWQIGSAPYLGGGFGHFYAYAPERWEYPINRFAMEIKRQLDVLDRDLESRRFLCGDDYNIADMAVYSWYGQLVLTGLYESKEFLDVASYTNLVRWATEIHNRPAVRRGRKVNRASKSGVANRHHASELDALE
;
A
#
# COMPACT_ATOMS: atom_id res chain seq x y z
N GLU A 1 7.52 10.16 10.15
CA GLU A 1 6.76 8.93 9.95
C GLU A 1 5.48 9.19 9.15
N SER A 2 5.25 8.39 8.07
CA SER A 2 4.07 8.57 7.20
C SER A 2 2.75 8.35 7.94
N GLY A 3 2.70 7.41 8.85
CA GLY A 3 1.50 7.16 9.66
C GLY A 3 1.16 8.35 10.57
N ALA A 4 2.15 8.96 11.20
CA ALA A 4 1.95 10.15 12.02
C ALA A 4 1.48 11.35 11.19
N ILE A 5 2.00 11.51 9.96
CA ILE A 5 1.58 12.57 9.04
C ILE A 5 0.12 12.36 8.63
N MET A 6 -0.27 11.14 8.25
CA MET A 6 -1.66 10.82 7.87
C MET A 6 -2.62 11.06 9.03
N LEU A 7 -2.28 10.62 10.23
CA LEU A 7 -3.11 10.84 11.42
C LEU A 7 -3.27 12.32 11.73
N TYR A 8 -2.17 13.06 11.74
CA TYR A 8 -2.19 14.52 11.97
C TYR A 8 -3.08 15.25 10.96
N LEU A 9 -2.93 14.93 9.66
CA LEU A 9 -3.74 15.57 8.62
C LEU A 9 -5.21 15.18 8.73
N SER A 10 -5.53 13.95 9.05
CA SER A 10 -6.90 13.48 9.23
C SER A 10 -7.59 14.18 10.42
N GLU A 11 -6.90 14.35 11.53
CA GLU A 11 -7.39 15.08 12.69
C GLU A 11 -7.56 16.58 12.39
N LYS A 12 -6.56 17.18 11.74
CA LYS A 12 -6.58 18.59 11.36
C LYS A 12 -7.75 18.95 10.44
N PHE A 13 -8.09 18.08 9.51
CA PHE A 13 -9.16 18.34 8.53
C PHE A 13 -10.47 17.63 8.86
N GLY A 14 -10.54 16.83 9.92
CA GLY A 14 -11.73 16.09 10.33
C GLY A 14 -12.19 15.07 9.28
N ALA A 15 -11.25 14.41 8.57
CA ALA A 15 -11.57 13.53 7.45
C ALA A 15 -10.71 12.26 7.48
N PHE A 16 -11.24 11.17 6.92
CA PHE A 16 -10.56 9.88 6.71
C PHE A 16 -10.11 9.14 7.98
N VAL A 17 -10.57 9.55 9.14
CA VAL A 17 -10.43 8.80 10.39
C VAL A 17 -11.78 8.77 11.09
N PRO A 18 -12.26 7.57 11.51
CA PRO A 18 -13.54 7.47 12.21
C PRO A 18 -13.54 8.25 13.52
N THR A 19 -14.68 8.87 13.85
CA THR A 19 -14.90 9.55 15.14
C THR A 19 -15.42 8.60 16.21
N ASP A 20 -16.12 7.52 15.81
CA ASP A 20 -16.52 6.48 16.76
C ASP A 20 -15.28 5.79 17.35
N PRO A 21 -15.17 5.65 18.68
CA PRO A 21 -13.97 5.13 19.33
C PRO A 21 -13.58 3.72 18.89
N SER A 22 -14.54 2.82 18.67
CA SER A 22 -14.29 1.45 18.27
C SER A 22 -13.75 1.38 16.84
N LYS A 23 -14.43 2.04 15.90
CA LYS A 23 -13.99 2.13 14.50
C LYS A 23 -12.65 2.86 14.37
N ARG A 24 -12.41 3.87 15.20
CA ARG A 24 -11.14 4.56 15.25
C ARG A 24 -10.02 3.62 15.72
N ALA A 25 -10.25 2.83 16.75
CA ALA A 25 -9.28 1.85 17.22
C ALA A 25 -8.94 0.81 16.14
N GLU A 26 -9.94 0.33 15.40
CA GLU A 26 -9.75 -0.56 14.26
C GLU A 26 -8.91 0.09 13.15
N CYS A 27 -9.26 1.32 12.77
CA CYS A 27 -8.52 2.08 11.77
C CYS A 27 -7.04 2.29 12.16
N LEU A 28 -6.78 2.63 13.41
CA LEU A 28 -5.42 2.78 13.93
C LEU A 28 -4.69 1.44 14.01
N SER A 29 -5.37 0.34 14.32
CA SER A 29 -4.78 -1.00 14.32
C SER A 29 -4.26 -1.36 12.92
N TRP A 30 -5.04 -1.13 11.88
CA TRP A 30 -4.60 -1.34 10.51
C TRP A 30 -3.46 -0.39 10.08
N LEU A 31 -3.52 0.89 10.51
CA LEU A 31 -2.44 1.84 10.25
C LEU A 31 -1.12 1.37 10.86
N PHE A 32 -1.13 0.97 12.13
CA PHE A 32 0.08 0.47 12.82
C PHE A 32 0.51 -0.90 12.30
N TRP A 33 -0.43 -1.77 11.94
CA TRP A 33 -0.11 -3.02 11.27
C TRP A 33 0.69 -2.78 9.98
N GLN A 34 0.26 -1.83 9.15
CA GLN A 34 0.98 -1.48 7.93
C GLN A 34 2.40 -0.97 8.22
N ILE A 35 2.56 -0.07 9.19
CA ILE A 35 3.86 0.50 9.54
C ILE A 35 4.82 -0.60 10.04
N GLY A 36 4.32 -1.53 10.84
CA GLY A 36 5.12 -2.65 11.36
C GLY A 36 5.39 -3.75 10.34
N SER A 37 4.52 -3.90 9.33
CA SER A 37 4.59 -5.01 8.36
C SER A 37 5.27 -4.64 7.04
N ALA A 38 5.10 -3.41 6.55
CA ALA A 38 5.69 -2.97 5.28
C ALA A 38 7.22 -3.11 5.19
N PRO A 39 8.01 -3.00 6.26
CA PRO A 39 9.45 -3.27 6.21
C PRO A 39 9.81 -4.69 5.74
N TYR A 40 8.96 -5.68 6.02
CA TYR A 40 9.17 -7.05 5.51
C TYR A 40 9.00 -7.12 4.01
N LEU A 41 8.09 -6.32 3.44
CA LEU A 41 7.91 -6.23 1.98
C LEU A 41 9.05 -5.44 1.34
N GLY A 42 9.35 -4.24 1.82
CA GLY A 42 10.35 -3.35 1.22
C GLY A 42 11.78 -3.77 1.52
N GLY A 43 12.17 -3.72 2.80
CA GLY A 43 13.53 -4.01 3.26
C GLY A 43 13.87 -5.49 3.31
N GLY A 44 12.87 -6.36 3.50
CA GLY A 44 13.03 -7.80 3.49
C GLY A 44 12.92 -8.39 2.08
N PHE A 45 11.68 -8.69 1.65
CA PHE A 45 11.44 -9.36 0.38
C PHE A 45 12.02 -8.60 -0.80
N GLY A 46 11.73 -7.30 -0.93
CA GLY A 46 12.19 -6.49 -2.07
C GLY A 46 13.70 -6.44 -2.18
N HIS A 47 14.40 -6.34 -1.04
CA HIS A 47 15.86 -6.36 -1.04
C HIS A 47 16.40 -7.68 -1.60
N PHE A 48 16.04 -8.80 -1.00
CA PHE A 48 16.61 -10.10 -1.38
C PHE A 48 16.10 -10.63 -2.71
N TYR A 49 14.87 -10.30 -3.11
CA TYR A 49 14.29 -10.76 -4.36
C TYR A 49 14.76 -9.94 -5.58
N ALA A 50 14.88 -8.60 -5.43
CA ALA A 50 15.12 -7.70 -6.56
C ALA A 50 16.44 -6.94 -6.54
N TYR A 51 17.01 -6.65 -5.36
CA TYR A 51 18.13 -5.69 -5.25
C TYR A 51 19.43 -6.30 -4.70
N ALA A 52 19.40 -7.45 -4.04
CA ALA A 52 20.60 -8.08 -3.51
C ALA A 52 21.57 -8.43 -4.65
N PRO A 53 22.88 -8.20 -4.48
CA PRO A 53 23.88 -8.50 -5.52
C PRO A 53 24.00 -10.01 -5.81
N GLU A 54 23.63 -10.84 -4.84
CA GLU A 54 23.60 -12.29 -4.94
C GLU A 54 22.21 -12.83 -4.63
N ARG A 55 21.81 -13.90 -5.32
CA ARG A 55 20.52 -14.54 -5.10
C ARG A 55 20.64 -15.59 -4.00
N TRP A 56 19.98 -15.35 -2.89
CA TRP A 56 19.97 -16.24 -1.73
C TRP A 56 18.56 -16.79 -1.52
N GLU A 57 18.37 -18.06 -1.76
CA GLU A 57 17.03 -18.68 -1.71
C GLU A 57 16.39 -18.63 -0.32
N TYR A 58 17.18 -18.86 0.74
CA TYR A 58 16.63 -18.89 2.09
C TYR A 58 15.97 -17.58 2.51
N PRO A 59 16.62 -16.41 2.47
CA PRO A 59 15.95 -15.15 2.82
C PRO A 59 14.82 -14.80 1.86
N ILE A 60 14.95 -15.07 0.56
CA ILE A 60 13.87 -14.85 -0.40
C ILE A 60 12.63 -15.64 0.01
N ASN A 61 12.75 -16.93 0.25
CA ASN A 61 11.65 -17.80 0.63
C ASN A 61 11.07 -17.41 2.01
N ARG A 62 11.94 -17.10 2.98
CA ARG A 62 11.50 -16.68 4.31
C ARG A 62 10.66 -15.41 4.28
N PHE A 63 11.09 -14.38 3.53
CA PHE A 63 10.33 -13.15 3.39
C PHE A 63 9.11 -13.32 2.50
N ALA A 64 9.18 -14.12 1.44
CA ALA A 64 8.02 -14.44 0.61
C ALA A 64 6.89 -15.10 1.40
N MET A 65 7.22 -16.04 2.31
CA MET A 65 6.23 -16.64 3.22
C MET A 65 5.53 -15.58 4.08
N GLU A 66 6.29 -14.63 4.63
CA GLU A 66 5.72 -13.54 5.42
C GLU A 66 4.84 -12.62 4.58
N ILE A 67 5.26 -12.27 3.35
CA ILE A 67 4.45 -11.44 2.46
C ILE A 67 3.15 -12.17 2.07
N LYS A 68 3.22 -13.45 1.71
CA LYS A 68 2.01 -14.24 1.41
C LYS A 68 1.05 -14.30 2.60
N ARG A 69 1.56 -14.44 3.83
CA ARG A 69 0.75 -14.36 5.05
C ARG A 69 0.07 -13.00 5.19
N GLN A 70 0.79 -11.91 4.90
CA GLN A 70 0.24 -10.56 4.98
C GLN A 70 -0.84 -10.33 3.90
N LEU A 71 -0.62 -10.81 2.68
CA LEU A 71 -1.61 -10.75 1.60
C LEU A 71 -2.87 -11.55 1.96
N ASP A 72 -2.72 -12.75 2.54
CA ASP A 72 -3.83 -13.59 2.99
C ASP A 72 -4.66 -12.91 4.10
N VAL A 73 -4.00 -12.25 5.06
CA VAL A 73 -4.70 -11.47 6.11
C VAL A 73 -5.54 -10.35 5.50
N LEU A 74 -4.99 -9.61 4.55
CA LEU A 74 -5.71 -8.53 3.87
C LEU A 74 -6.86 -9.06 3.02
N ASP A 75 -6.63 -10.14 2.26
CA ASP A 75 -7.65 -10.70 1.36
C ASP A 75 -8.85 -11.24 2.15
N ARG A 76 -8.62 -11.93 3.26
CA ARG A 76 -9.69 -12.43 4.14
C ARG A 76 -10.48 -11.32 4.81
N ASP A 77 -9.82 -10.27 5.30
CA ASP A 77 -10.52 -9.14 5.91
C ASP A 77 -11.42 -8.41 4.89
N LEU A 78 -10.96 -8.31 3.65
CA LEU A 78 -11.67 -7.67 2.55
C LEU A 78 -12.76 -8.55 1.90
N GLU A 79 -12.92 -9.81 2.30
CA GLU A 79 -13.95 -10.71 1.75
C GLU A 79 -15.36 -10.16 1.94
N SER A 80 -15.65 -9.63 3.12
CA SER A 80 -16.97 -9.10 3.50
C SER A 80 -17.03 -7.58 3.61
N ARG A 81 -15.93 -6.88 3.26
CA ARG A 81 -15.77 -5.43 3.44
C ARG A 81 -15.34 -4.75 2.16
N ARG A 82 -15.85 -3.54 1.97
CA ARG A 82 -15.43 -2.69 0.85
C ARG A 82 -14.02 -2.15 1.07
N PHE A 83 -13.76 -1.63 2.28
CA PHE A 83 -12.49 -1.09 2.76
C PHE A 83 -12.11 -1.72 4.09
N LEU A 84 -10.87 -1.53 4.54
CA LEU A 84 -10.32 -2.19 5.74
C LEU A 84 -11.10 -1.95 7.04
N CYS A 85 -11.86 -0.85 7.14
CA CYS A 85 -12.69 -0.55 8.31
C CYS A 85 -14.18 -0.46 7.97
N GLY A 86 -14.64 -1.19 6.94
CA GLY A 86 -16.03 -1.22 6.50
C GLY A 86 -16.27 -0.52 5.17
N ASP A 87 -17.27 0.37 5.09
CA ASP A 87 -17.71 0.97 3.82
C ASP A 87 -16.99 2.29 3.47
N ASP A 88 -16.32 2.90 4.43
CA ASP A 88 -15.70 4.20 4.29
C ASP A 88 -14.18 4.11 4.08
N TYR A 89 -13.71 4.74 3.00
CA TYR A 89 -12.28 4.90 2.71
C TYR A 89 -11.59 5.77 3.75
N ASN A 90 -10.48 5.30 4.32
CA ASN A 90 -9.81 5.94 5.45
C ASN A 90 -8.27 5.85 5.38
N ILE A 91 -7.58 6.37 6.39
CA ILE A 91 -6.11 6.41 6.42
C ILE A 91 -5.45 5.02 6.47
N ALA A 92 -6.14 4.00 6.98
CA ALA A 92 -5.63 2.64 6.94
C ALA A 92 -5.54 2.14 5.50
N ASP A 93 -6.60 2.38 4.70
CA ASP A 93 -6.57 2.06 3.26
C ASP A 93 -5.47 2.80 2.52
N MET A 94 -5.28 4.09 2.81
CA MET A 94 -4.23 4.91 2.20
C MET A 94 -2.84 4.34 2.48
N ALA A 95 -2.58 3.97 3.73
CA ALA A 95 -1.30 3.41 4.15
C ALA A 95 -1.03 2.05 3.52
N VAL A 96 -1.99 1.13 3.63
CA VAL A 96 -1.87 -0.24 3.13
C VAL A 96 -1.78 -0.25 1.60
N TYR A 97 -2.59 0.56 0.90
CA TYR A 97 -2.55 0.65 -0.55
C TYR A 97 -1.18 1.08 -1.08
N SER A 98 -0.48 1.96 -0.38
CA SER A 98 0.83 2.48 -0.81
C SER A 98 1.87 1.38 -1.04
N TRP A 99 1.76 0.24 -0.36
CA TRP A 99 2.63 -0.92 -0.49
C TRP A 99 1.94 -2.10 -1.15
N TYR A 100 0.88 -2.61 -0.53
CA TYR A 100 0.23 -3.86 -0.96
C TYR A 100 -0.62 -3.66 -2.21
N GLY A 101 -1.27 -2.50 -2.38
CA GLY A 101 -1.97 -2.16 -3.61
C GLY A 101 -1.02 -2.05 -4.80
N GLN A 102 0.17 -1.47 -4.59
CA GLN A 102 1.20 -1.43 -5.64
C GLN A 102 1.71 -2.83 -5.98
N LEU A 103 1.94 -3.67 -4.97
CA LEU A 103 2.41 -5.05 -5.17
C LEU A 103 1.45 -5.83 -6.07
N VAL A 104 0.14 -5.82 -5.78
CA VAL A 104 -0.82 -6.64 -6.51
C VAL A 104 -1.19 -6.06 -7.88
N LEU A 105 -1.21 -4.73 -8.05
CA LEU A 105 -1.62 -4.11 -9.31
C LEU A 105 -0.46 -3.85 -10.28
N THR A 106 0.64 -3.30 -9.79
CA THR A 106 1.73 -2.85 -10.67
C THR A 106 2.87 -3.87 -10.80
N GLY A 107 2.85 -4.90 -9.97
CA GLY A 107 3.91 -5.91 -9.98
C GLY A 107 5.21 -5.38 -9.41
N LEU A 108 5.14 -4.68 -8.30
CA LEU A 108 6.31 -4.23 -7.56
C LEU A 108 7.34 -5.37 -7.46
N TYR A 109 8.60 -5.10 -7.78
CA TYR A 109 9.69 -6.08 -7.87
C TYR A 109 9.53 -7.17 -8.95
N GLU A 110 8.60 -7.03 -9.89
CA GLU A 110 8.29 -8.07 -10.91
C GLU A 110 7.90 -9.43 -10.29
N SER A 111 7.27 -9.37 -9.10
CA SER A 111 7.04 -10.55 -8.24
C SER A 111 5.62 -11.13 -8.31
N LYS A 112 4.78 -10.68 -9.26
CA LYS A 112 3.36 -11.09 -9.35
C LYS A 112 3.16 -12.59 -9.39
N GLU A 113 3.87 -13.26 -10.28
CA GLU A 113 3.77 -14.71 -10.45
C GLU A 113 4.36 -15.45 -9.26
N PHE A 114 5.52 -15.01 -8.78
CA PHE A 114 6.21 -15.65 -7.65
C PHE A 114 5.36 -15.61 -6.36
N LEU A 115 4.69 -14.51 -6.11
CA LEU A 115 3.81 -14.34 -4.96
C LEU A 115 2.38 -14.82 -5.21
N ASP A 116 2.03 -15.16 -6.47
CA ASP A 116 0.67 -15.55 -6.88
C ASP A 116 -0.38 -14.50 -6.49
N VAL A 117 -0.08 -13.24 -6.77
CA VAL A 117 -0.92 -12.12 -6.32
C VAL A 117 -2.33 -12.15 -6.90
N ALA A 118 -2.54 -12.83 -8.03
CA ALA A 118 -3.85 -12.93 -8.68
C ALA A 118 -4.84 -13.78 -7.87
N SER A 119 -4.36 -14.67 -7.01
CA SER A 119 -5.21 -15.50 -6.15
C SER A 119 -5.90 -14.72 -5.03
N TYR A 120 -5.38 -13.56 -4.65
CA TYR A 120 -5.94 -12.67 -3.61
C TYR A 120 -7.01 -11.74 -4.21
N THR A 121 -8.16 -12.31 -4.59
CA THR A 121 -9.17 -11.62 -5.41
C THR A 121 -9.83 -10.43 -4.73
N ASN A 122 -10.06 -10.51 -3.42
CA ASN A 122 -10.64 -9.42 -2.63
C ASN A 122 -9.65 -8.25 -2.50
N LEU A 123 -8.39 -8.56 -2.26
CA LEU A 123 -7.33 -7.57 -2.19
C LEU A 123 -7.12 -6.87 -3.56
N VAL A 124 -7.17 -7.62 -4.66
CA VAL A 124 -7.07 -7.05 -6.02
C VAL A 124 -8.28 -6.14 -6.31
N ARG A 125 -9.50 -6.55 -5.95
CA ARG A 125 -10.71 -5.72 -6.06
C ARG A 125 -10.55 -4.40 -5.31
N TRP A 126 -10.20 -4.47 -4.03
CA TRP A 126 -9.97 -3.31 -3.15
C TRP A 126 -8.88 -2.38 -3.71
N ALA A 127 -7.75 -2.94 -4.10
CA ALA A 127 -6.65 -2.17 -4.66
C ALA A 127 -7.05 -1.46 -5.96
N THR A 128 -7.83 -2.14 -6.82
CA THR A 128 -8.34 -1.56 -8.08
C THR A 128 -9.29 -0.40 -7.82
N GLU A 129 -10.19 -0.54 -6.85
CA GLU A 129 -11.11 0.53 -6.48
C GLU A 129 -10.37 1.77 -5.99
N ILE A 130 -9.37 1.61 -5.12
CA ILE A 130 -8.54 2.71 -4.62
C ILE A 130 -7.72 3.34 -5.76
N HIS A 131 -7.12 2.51 -6.61
CA HIS A 131 -6.33 2.96 -7.76
C HIS A 131 -7.10 3.92 -8.67
N ASN A 132 -8.40 3.65 -8.87
CA ASN A 132 -9.26 4.43 -9.75
C ASN A 132 -9.74 5.75 -9.13
N ARG A 133 -9.47 6.02 -7.87
CA ARG A 133 -9.80 7.31 -7.25
C ARG A 133 -8.98 8.42 -7.90
N PRO A 134 -9.60 9.53 -8.35
CA PRO A 134 -8.88 10.62 -9.02
C PRO A 134 -7.72 11.18 -8.19
N ALA A 135 -7.92 11.38 -6.88
CA ALA A 135 -6.88 11.86 -5.98
C ALA A 135 -5.69 10.88 -5.85
N VAL A 136 -5.95 9.57 -5.86
CA VAL A 136 -4.89 8.54 -5.84
C VAL A 136 -4.11 8.56 -7.15
N ARG A 137 -4.79 8.61 -8.29
CA ARG A 137 -4.15 8.71 -9.61
C ARG A 137 -3.28 9.95 -9.71
N ARG A 138 -3.77 11.09 -9.22
CA ARG A 138 -3.01 12.34 -9.14
C ARG A 138 -1.79 12.22 -8.22
N GLY A 139 -1.97 11.72 -6.99
CA GLY A 139 -0.88 11.57 -6.02
C GLY A 139 0.23 10.63 -6.49
N ARG A 140 -0.09 9.60 -7.27
CA ARG A 140 0.91 8.68 -7.84
C ARG A 140 1.81 9.31 -8.91
N LYS A 141 1.44 10.46 -9.46
CA LYS A 141 2.29 11.20 -10.39
C LYS A 141 3.39 11.99 -9.68
N VAL A 142 3.21 12.26 -8.39
CA VAL A 142 4.23 12.91 -7.55
C VAL A 142 5.42 11.98 -7.39
N ASN A 143 6.64 12.49 -7.50
CA ASN A 143 7.89 11.72 -7.43
C ASN A 143 8.04 10.64 -8.52
N ARG A 144 7.46 10.85 -9.68
CA ARG A 144 7.67 9.96 -10.82
C ARG A 144 9.15 9.97 -11.19
N ALA A 145 9.83 8.84 -11.03
CA ALA A 145 11.17 8.67 -11.55
C ALA A 145 11.13 8.77 -13.07
N SER A 146 11.85 9.72 -13.66
CA SER A 146 12.07 9.72 -15.09
C SER A 146 13.03 8.58 -15.46
N LYS A 147 13.00 8.12 -16.71
CA LYS A 147 13.97 7.14 -17.22
C LYS A 147 15.44 7.59 -17.08
N SER A 148 15.66 8.88 -16.81
CA SER A 148 17.00 9.48 -16.56
C SER A 148 17.42 9.41 -15.08
N GLY A 149 16.63 8.80 -14.19
CA GLY A 149 16.97 8.67 -12.76
C GLY A 149 16.80 9.94 -11.93
N VAL A 150 16.37 11.06 -12.52
CA VAL A 150 16.11 12.30 -11.81
C VAL A 150 14.66 12.30 -11.32
N ALA A 151 14.44 12.37 -10.00
CA ALA A 151 13.13 12.58 -9.43
C ALA A 151 12.63 13.97 -9.81
N ASN A 152 11.64 14.05 -10.69
CA ASN A 152 10.99 15.30 -11.02
C ASN A 152 10.10 15.72 -9.86
N ARG A 153 10.46 16.81 -9.20
CA ARG A 153 9.56 17.50 -8.26
C ARG A 153 8.62 18.37 -9.08
N HIS A 154 7.33 18.02 -9.05
CA HIS A 154 6.31 18.79 -9.74
C HIS A 154 5.85 19.95 -8.87
N HIS A 155 5.65 21.12 -9.48
CA HIS A 155 4.87 22.20 -8.86
C HIS A 155 3.40 21.76 -8.82
N ALA A 156 2.64 22.23 -7.82
CA ALA A 156 1.23 21.83 -7.65
C ALA A 156 0.39 22.07 -8.91
N SER A 157 0.64 23.15 -9.65
CA SER A 157 -0.05 23.45 -10.91
C SER A 157 0.26 22.47 -12.07
N GLU A 158 1.39 21.78 -12.01
CA GLU A 158 1.74 20.79 -13.04
C GLU A 158 0.99 19.48 -12.84
N LEU A 159 0.55 19.19 -11.63
CA LEU A 159 -0.21 17.98 -11.31
C LEU A 159 -1.62 18.01 -11.92
N ASP A 160 -2.18 19.19 -12.14
CA ASP A 160 -3.49 19.38 -12.76
C ASP A 160 -3.44 19.19 -14.29
N ALA A 161 -2.28 19.45 -14.91
CA ALA A 161 -2.04 19.31 -16.35
C ALA A 161 -1.65 17.87 -16.78
N LEU A 162 -1.52 16.93 -15.84
CA LEU A 162 -1.08 15.56 -16.09
C LEU A 162 -2.26 14.57 -16.17
N GLU A 163 -3.44 15.00 -16.67
CA GLU A 163 -4.56 14.11 -16.96
C GLU A 163 -4.29 13.15 -18.12
#